data_acbc95dff82e2b3e04b5d32c1697b989
#
_entry.id   acbc95dff82e2b3e04b5d32c1697b989
#
_cell.length_a   1.000
_cell.length_b   1.000
_cell.length_c   1.000
_cell.angle_alpha   90.00
_cell.angle_beta   90.00
_cell.angle_gamma   90.00
#
_symmetry.space_group_name_H-M   'P 1'
#
loop_
_entity.id
_entity.type
_entity.pdbx_description
1 polymer ?
#
loop_
_entity_poly.entity_id
_entity_poly.type
_entity_poly.pdbx_seq_one_letter_code
_entity_poly.pdbx_strand_id
1 'polypeptide(L)'
;DYDIGKIVISTANANISGTKLAEILRNNCQIETEMAYSDYVIAMTSVCDTEKGFNTLSDALISIDSELSKGADTERVPLKNLYTGKNFNACELYKFNKETIPFQNSEFRTSAEYIWAYPPGIPLIVPGEIISKELINYIEYLSACKVEIMSTKGGMKDNISVVKKAVSYTHLRAHET
;
A
#
# COMPACT_ATOMS: atom_id res chain seq x y z
N ASP A 1 -18.16 -15.19 9.40
CA ASP A 1 -18.36 -14.05 10.33
C ASP A 1 -17.80 -12.79 9.67
N TYR A 2 -18.52 -11.69 9.76
CA TYR A 2 -18.08 -10.39 9.33
C TYR A 2 -18.44 -9.33 10.38
N ASP A 3 -17.67 -8.25 10.41
CA ASP A 3 -17.87 -7.17 11.36
C ASP A 3 -19.04 -6.28 10.90
N ILE A 4 -20.15 -6.31 11.63
CA ILE A 4 -21.34 -5.50 11.34
C ILE A 4 -21.11 -4.00 11.56
N GLY A 5 -20.06 -3.63 12.28
CA GLY A 5 -19.62 -2.24 12.47
C GLY A 5 -18.86 -1.64 11.28
N LYS A 6 -18.63 -2.41 10.22
CA LYS A 6 -17.88 -1.99 9.04
C LYS A 6 -18.73 -2.03 7.79
N ILE A 7 -18.82 -0.92 7.08
CA ILE A 7 -19.47 -0.82 5.77
C ILE A 7 -18.37 -0.70 4.72
N VAL A 8 -18.21 -1.74 3.90
CA VAL A 8 -17.24 -1.73 2.79
C VAL A 8 -17.95 -1.29 1.52
N ILE A 9 -17.49 -0.20 0.92
CA ILE A 9 -18.05 0.36 -0.31
C ILE A 9 -17.00 0.17 -1.41
N SER A 10 -17.28 -0.71 -2.36
CA SER A 10 -16.38 -1.02 -3.46
C SER A 10 -16.58 -0.06 -4.63
N THR A 11 -15.47 0.46 -5.16
CA THR A 11 -15.42 1.25 -6.41
C THR A 11 -14.83 0.45 -7.58
N ALA A 12 -14.66 -0.85 -7.39
CA ALA A 12 -13.96 -1.72 -8.33
C ALA A 12 -14.52 -1.72 -9.75
N ASN A 13 -15.82 -1.44 -9.91
CA ASN A 13 -16.50 -1.41 -11.22
C ASN A 13 -16.90 0.03 -11.63
N ALA A 14 -16.44 1.04 -10.88
CA ALA A 14 -16.72 2.43 -11.14
C ALA A 14 -15.49 3.14 -11.73
N ASN A 15 -15.72 4.27 -12.38
CA ASN A 15 -14.66 5.11 -12.97
C ASN A 15 -13.98 6.04 -11.95
N ILE A 16 -14.04 5.72 -10.67
CA ILE A 16 -13.32 6.42 -9.60
C ILE A 16 -12.57 5.45 -8.69
N SER A 17 -11.51 5.93 -8.04
CA SER A 17 -10.83 5.18 -6.97
C SER A 17 -11.55 5.32 -5.64
N GLY A 18 -11.28 4.39 -4.70
CA GLY A 18 -11.77 4.52 -3.32
C GLY A 18 -11.25 5.78 -2.65
N THR A 19 -9.99 6.17 -2.90
CA THR A 19 -9.44 7.43 -2.38
C THR A 19 -10.20 8.65 -2.90
N LYS A 20 -10.63 8.64 -4.19
CA LYS A 20 -11.45 9.72 -4.76
C LYS A 20 -12.85 9.72 -4.17
N LEU A 21 -13.47 8.55 -3.95
CA LEU A 21 -14.77 8.47 -3.27
C LEU A 21 -14.69 9.05 -1.85
N ALA A 22 -13.66 8.71 -1.08
CA ALA A 22 -13.45 9.26 0.26
C ALA A 22 -13.30 10.79 0.24
N GLU A 23 -12.56 11.32 -0.74
CA GLU A 23 -12.44 12.78 -0.93
C GLU A 23 -13.79 13.44 -1.19
N ILE A 24 -14.63 12.86 -2.04
CA ILE A 24 -15.98 13.39 -2.34
C ILE A 24 -16.88 13.32 -1.10
N LEU A 25 -16.90 12.19 -0.39
CA LEU A 25 -17.68 12.01 0.83
C LEU A 25 -17.29 13.03 1.90
N ARG A 26 -16.00 13.26 2.10
CA ARG A 26 -15.48 14.24 3.05
C ARG A 26 -15.87 15.68 2.66
N ASN A 27 -15.57 16.09 1.44
CA ASN A 27 -15.67 17.49 1.04
C ASN A 27 -17.12 17.93 0.77
N ASN A 28 -17.94 17.04 0.18
CA ASN A 28 -19.28 17.40 -0.26
C ASN A 28 -20.36 16.98 0.72
N CYS A 29 -20.14 15.86 1.48
CA CYS A 29 -21.15 15.27 2.34
C CYS A 29 -20.78 15.33 3.83
N GLN A 30 -19.57 15.81 4.17
CA GLN A 30 -19.05 15.86 5.55
C GLN A 30 -19.01 14.46 6.22
N ILE A 31 -18.77 13.42 5.41
CA ILE A 31 -18.66 12.04 5.87
C ILE A 31 -17.18 11.65 5.84
N GLU A 32 -16.64 11.33 7.02
CA GLU A 32 -15.29 10.82 7.17
C GLU A 32 -15.29 9.30 7.12
N THR A 33 -14.42 8.72 6.30
CA THR A 33 -14.26 7.27 6.20
C THR A 33 -13.08 6.81 7.06
N GLU A 34 -13.16 5.59 7.61
CA GLU A 34 -12.06 5.01 8.39
C GLU A 34 -10.81 4.78 7.53
N MET A 35 -11.04 4.34 6.30
CA MET A 35 -9.99 3.94 5.39
C MET A 35 -10.43 4.11 3.94
N ALA A 36 -9.51 4.50 3.08
CA ALA A 36 -9.70 4.52 1.63
C ALA A 36 -8.53 3.84 0.93
N TYR A 37 -8.83 2.97 -0.02
CA TYR A 37 -7.84 2.25 -0.81
C TYR A 37 -8.07 2.48 -2.30
N SER A 38 -7.33 1.77 -3.16
CA SER A 38 -7.43 1.94 -4.61
C SER A 38 -8.83 1.71 -5.16
N ASP A 39 -9.55 0.71 -4.62
CA ASP A 39 -10.81 0.21 -5.18
C ASP A 39 -11.94 0.03 -4.14
N TYR A 40 -11.77 0.55 -2.92
CA TYR A 40 -12.80 0.56 -1.89
C TYR A 40 -12.55 1.62 -0.82
N VAL A 41 -13.60 1.93 -0.08
CA VAL A 41 -13.54 2.64 1.20
C VAL A 41 -14.22 1.84 2.29
N ILE A 42 -13.83 2.08 3.54
CA ILE A 42 -14.47 1.50 4.72
C ILE A 42 -15.03 2.65 5.56
N ALA A 43 -16.34 2.61 5.80
CA ALA A 43 -16.98 3.43 6.82
C ALA A 43 -17.18 2.59 8.08
N MET A 44 -16.92 3.18 9.23
CA MET A 44 -17.11 2.54 10.53
C MET A 44 -18.36 3.11 11.20
N THR A 45 -19.16 2.22 11.77
CA THR A 45 -20.36 2.59 12.53
C THR A 45 -20.13 2.39 14.02
N SER A 46 -20.85 3.14 14.83
CA SER A 46 -20.78 3.10 16.28
C SER A 46 -22.17 3.17 16.92
N VAL A 47 -22.22 2.95 18.21
CA VAL A 47 -23.47 3.08 18.99
C VAL A 47 -23.99 4.53 19.06
N CYS A 48 -23.20 5.49 18.64
CA CYS A 48 -23.59 6.90 18.59
C CYS A 48 -24.16 7.34 17.26
N ASP A 49 -24.11 6.48 16.23
CA ASP A 49 -24.67 6.79 14.93
C ASP A 49 -26.18 6.76 14.95
N THR A 50 -26.75 7.69 14.21
CA THR A 50 -28.22 7.89 14.14
C THR A 50 -28.74 7.46 12.78
N GLU A 51 -30.04 7.19 12.71
CA GLU A 51 -30.73 6.94 11.43
C GLU A 51 -30.47 8.07 10.41
N LYS A 52 -30.40 9.33 10.88
CA LYS A 52 -30.04 10.45 10.02
C LYS A 52 -28.64 10.30 9.42
N GLY A 53 -27.65 9.81 10.18
CA GLY A 53 -26.29 9.56 9.69
C GLY A 53 -26.28 8.50 8.58
N PHE A 54 -26.98 7.38 8.79
CA PHE A 54 -27.10 6.34 7.77
C PHE A 54 -27.81 6.82 6.51
N ASN A 55 -28.89 7.58 6.64
CA ASN A 55 -29.59 8.17 5.50
C ASN A 55 -28.68 9.15 4.75
N THR A 56 -27.91 9.97 5.45
CA THR A 56 -26.96 10.89 4.82
C THR A 56 -25.91 10.13 3.97
N LEU A 57 -25.36 9.02 4.49
CA LEU A 57 -24.44 8.19 3.72
C LEU A 57 -25.12 7.56 2.51
N SER A 58 -26.33 7.01 2.69
CA SER A 58 -27.10 6.39 1.62
C SER A 58 -27.41 7.37 0.49
N ASP A 59 -27.93 8.54 0.83
CA ASP A 59 -28.29 9.59 -0.14
C ASP A 59 -27.05 10.09 -0.89
N ALA A 60 -25.94 10.26 -0.17
CA ALA A 60 -24.66 10.64 -0.77
C ALA A 60 -24.18 9.60 -1.79
N LEU A 61 -24.23 8.32 -1.44
CA LEU A 61 -23.80 7.25 -2.34
C LEU A 61 -24.71 7.14 -3.57
N ILE A 62 -26.04 7.25 -3.40
CA ILE A 62 -26.98 7.25 -4.52
C ILE A 62 -26.73 8.44 -5.46
N SER A 63 -26.49 9.64 -4.90
CA SER A 63 -26.17 10.82 -5.70
C SER A 63 -24.87 10.64 -6.48
N ILE A 64 -23.82 10.16 -5.83
CA ILE A 64 -22.52 9.93 -6.47
C ILE A 64 -22.67 8.86 -7.57
N ASP A 65 -23.34 7.73 -7.28
CA ASP A 65 -23.52 6.63 -8.24
C ASP A 65 -24.23 7.09 -9.51
N SER A 66 -25.20 8.01 -9.39
CA SER A 66 -25.91 8.58 -10.54
C SER A 66 -25.03 9.35 -11.53
N GLU A 67 -23.89 9.85 -11.06
CA GLU A 67 -22.91 10.60 -11.86
C GLU A 67 -21.77 9.73 -12.40
N LEU A 68 -21.67 8.48 -11.89
CA LEU A 68 -20.61 7.56 -12.29
C LEU A 68 -20.95 6.81 -13.57
N SER A 69 -19.92 6.44 -14.28
CA SER A 69 -20.00 5.50 -15.39
C SER A 69 -19.31 4.18 -14.99
N LYS A 70 -19.64 3.12 -15.71
CA LYS A 70 -18.93 1.85 -15.57
C LYS A 70 -17.44 2.09 -15.82
N GLY A 71 -16.61 1.75 -14.85
CA GLY A 71 -15.15 1.85 -14.99
C GLY A 71 -14.68 0.96 -16.15
N ALA A 72 -13.62 1.38 -16.82
CA ALA A 72 -12.88 0.43 -17.64
C ALA A 72 -12.41 -0.71 -16.72
N ASP A 73 -12.37 -1.94 -17.23
CA ASP A 73 -11.69 -3.04 -16.56
C ASP A 73 -10.21 -2.65 -16.41
N THR A 74 -9.94 -1.86 -15.39
CA THR A 74 -8.55 -1.58 -14.98
C THR A 74 -8.03 -2.91 -14.46
N GLU A 75 -7.05 -3.47 -15.15
CA GLU A 75 -6.33 -4.64 -14.67
C GLU A 75 -5.89 -4.36 -13.23
N ARG A 76 -6.59 -5.00 -12.30
CA ARG A 76 -6.19 -4.97 -10.91
C ARG A 76 -4.83 -5.63 -10.85
N VAL A 77 -3.83 -4.92 -10.37
CA VAL A 77 -2.54 -5.56 -10.10
C VAL A 77 -2.80 -6.67 -9.10
N PRO A 78 -2.69 -7.95 -9.49
CA PRO A 78 -3.03 -9.05 -8.62
C PRO A 78 -2.06 -9.04 -7.44
N LEU A 79 -2.59 -9.18 -6.22
CA LEU A 79 -1.79 -9.34 -4.99
C LEU A 79 -0.96 -10.65 -4.96
N LYS A 80 -1.01 -11.40 -6.05
CA LYS A 80 -0.26 -12.66 -6.19
C LYS A 80 1.22 -12.33 -6.39
N ASN A 81 2.07 -13.03 -5.62
CA ASN A 81 3.54 -12.99 -5.71
C ASN A 81 4.21 -11.69 -5.22
N LEU A 82 3.54 -10.87 -4.43
CA LEU A 82 4.21 -9.74 -3.79
C LEU A 82 5.32 -10.21 -2.84
N TYR A 83 5.08 -11.33 -2.14
CA TYR A 83 6.04 -11.93 -1.24
C TYR A 83 6.89 -12.98 -1.98
N THR A 84 8.19 -12.76 -2.06
CA THR A 84 9.17 -13.67 -2.70
C THR A 84 10.04 -14.44 -1.71
N GLY A 85 9.86 -14.18 -0.43
CA GLY A 85 10.63 -14.82 0.64
C GLY A 85 11.45 -13.80 1.45
N LYS A 86 12.14 -14.30 2.45
CA LYS A 86 13.03 -13.50 3.30
C LYS A 86 14.40 -14.13 3.37
N ASN A 87 15.44 -13.30 3.41
CA ASN A 87 16.81 -13.73 3.61
C ASN A 87 17.18 -13.75 5.10
N PHE A 88 16.58 -12.86 5.91
CA PHE A 88 16.91 -12.68 7.32
C PHE A 88 15.64 -12.38 8.12
N ASN A 89 15.66 -12.71 9.41
CA ASN A 89 14.66 -12.16 10.32
C ASN A 89 14.97 -10.68 10.60
N ALA A 90 13.94 -9.88 10.82
CA ALA A 90 14.10 -8.44 11.06
C ALA A 90 15.08 -8.14 12.22
N CYS A 91 15.06 -8.97 13.27
CA CYS A 91 15.96 -8.84 14.41
C CYS A 91 17.44 -9.13 14.11
N GLU A 92 17.76 -9.71 12.96
CA GLU A 92 19.15 -10.01 12.58
C GLU A 92 19.79 -8.89 11.77
N LEU A 93 18.99 -7.93 11.28
CA LEU A 93 19.46 -6.88 10.38
C LEU A 93 20.47 -5.91 11.01
N TYR A 94 20.59 -5.88 12.34
CA TYR A 94 21.64 -5.10 12.99
C TYR A 94 23.06 -5.60 12.67
N LYS A 95 23.18 -6.88 12.24
CA LYS A 95 24.47 -7.50 11.89
C LYS A 95 24.99 -7.06 10.51
N PHE A 96 24.14 -6.43 9.70
CA PHE A 96 24.45 -6.13 8.30
C PHE A 96 24.60 -4.62 8.07
N ASN A 97 25.55 -4.25 7.23
CA ASN A 97 25.63 -2.91 6.70
C ASN A 97 24.45 -2.63 5.76
N LYS A 98 23.96 -1.41 5.80
CA LYS A 98 22.83 -0.94 5.00
C LYS A 98 23.30 0.11 4.01
N GLU A 99 22.60 0.21 2.90
CA GLU A 99 22.79 1.28 1.92
C GLU A 99 21.42 1.79 1.45
N THR A 100 21.37 3.03 1.00
CA THR A 100 20.18 3.63 0.42
C THR A 100 20.32 3.65 -1.09
N ILE A 101 19.32 3.12 -1.78
CA ILE A 101 19.31 3.05 -3.26
C ILE A 101 17.97 3.57 -3.79
N PRO A 102 17.87 3.97 -5.07
CA PRO A 102 16.60 4.27 -5.70
C PRO A 102 15.67 3.07 -5.60
N PHE A 103 14.40 3.33 -5.24
CA PHE A 103 13.40 2.25 -5.05
C PHE A 103 13.24 1.39 -6.31
N GLN A 104 13.26 2.01 -7.48
CA GLN A 104 13.17 1.33 -8.78
C GLN A 104 14.29 0.30 -9.02
N ASN A 105 15.44 0.50 -8.38
CA ASN A 105 16.62 -0.35 -8.52
C ASN A 105 16.74 -1.38 -7.39
N SER A 106 15.67 -1.54 -6.60
CA SER A 106 15.68 -2.40 -5.41
C SER A 106 15.27 -3.85 -5.66
N GLU A 107 14.93 -4.22 -6.88
CA GLU A 107 14.56 -5.59 -7.23
C GLU A 107 15.65 -6.59 -6.80
N PHE A 108 15.21 -7.73 -6.22
CA PHE A 108 16.08 -8.77 -5.62
C PHE A 108 16.99 -8.30 -4.49
N ARG A 109 16.79 -7.09 -3.98
CA ARG A 109 17.50 -6.62 -2.79
C ARG A 109 16.70 -7.00 -1.54
N THR A 110 17.40 -7.14 -0.43
CA THR A 110 16.76 -7.38 0.87
C THR A 110 16.44 -6.05 1.53
N SER A 111 15.17 -5.83 1.86
CA SER A 111 14.76 -4.63 2.56
C SER A 111 15.41 -4.51 3.94
N ALA A 112 15.82 -3.32 4.31
CA ALA A 112 16.30 -2.98 5.64
C ALA A 112 15.34 -2.05 6.40
N GLU A 113 14.14 -1.82 5.84
CA GLU A 113 13.11 -0.99 6.45
C GLU A 113 11.71 -1.54 6.19
N TYR A 114 10.73 -1.08 7.00
CA TYR A 114 9.32 -1.33 6.75
C TYR A 114 8.79 -0.35 5.71
N ILE A 115 7.91 -0.84 4.84
CA ILE A 115 7.04 -0.03 3.98
C ILE A 115 5.62 -0.52 4.19
N TRP A 116 4.68 0.41 4.33
CA TRP A 116 3.26 0.09 4.53
C TRP A 116 2.36 1.10 3.83
N ALA A 117 1.16 0.66 3.46
CA ALA A 117 0.10 1.54 2.99
C ALA A 117 -0.68 2.10 4.19
N TYR A 118 -0.96 3.39 4.19
CA TYR A 118 -1.67 4.05 5.27
C TYR A 118 -2.83 4.91 4.74
N PRO A 119 -3.97 4.98 5.45
CA PRO A 119 -4.41 4.13 6.53
C PRO A 119 -4.82 2.73 6.04
N PRO A 120 -4.86 1.66 6.88
CA PRO A 120 -4.65 1.63 8.31
C PRO A 120 -3.22 1.27 8.74
N GLY A 121 -2.33 1.01 7.82
CA GLY A 121 -0.97 0.58 8.10
C GLY A 121 -0.71 -0.88 7.69
N ILE A 122 -1.16 -1.25 6.48
CA ILE A 122 -0.96 -2.60 5.93
C ILE A 122 0.50 -2.75 5.48
N PRO A 123 1.27 -3.67 6.08
CA PRO A 123 2.65 -3.92 5.67
C PRO A 123 2.70 -4.41 4.22
N LEU A 124 3.51 -3.78 3.40
CA LEU A 124 3.79 -4.19 2.01
C LEU A 124 5.12 -4.93 1.93
N ILE A 125 6.08 -4.55 2.76
CA ILE A 125 7.35 -5.25 2.95
C ILE A 125 7.87 -5.01 4.37
N VAL A 126 8.49 -6.04 4.92
CA VAL A 126 9.16 -5.94 6.23
C VAL A 126 10.67 -6.13 6.08
N PRO A 127 11.47 -5.63 7.04
CA PRO A 127 12.92 -5.80 7.01
C PRO A 127 13.32 -7.28 6.96
N GLY A 128 14.24 -7.60 6.06
CA GLY A 128 14.71 -8.96 5.81
C GLY A 128 14.05 -9.67 4.63
N GLU A 129 12.94 -9.14 4.10
CA GLU A 129 12.27 -9.68 2.92
C GLU A 129 12.95 -9.24 1.62
N ILE A 130 12.79 -10.05 0.59
CA ILE A 130 13.30 -9.80 -0.75
C ILE A 130 12.27 -8.95 -1.51
N ILE A 131 12.72 -7.88 -2.10
CA ILE A 131 11.89 -6.96 -2.90
C ILE A 131 11.70 -7.57 -4.29
N SER A 132 10.44 -7.83 -4.67
CA SER A 132 10.09 -8.30 -6.00
C SER A 132 9.79 -7.15 -6.96
N LYS A 133 9.84 -7.42 -8.26
CA LYS A 133 9.39 -6.46 -9.27
C LYS A 133 7.88 -6.20 -9.16
N GLU A 134 7.11 -7.24 -8.85
CA GLU A 134 5.67 -7.16 -8.62
C GLU A 134 5.33 -6.21 -7.47
N LEU A 135 6.11 -6.26 -6.37
CA LEU A 135 5.95 -5.34 -5.25
C LEU A 135 6.26 -3.90 -5.64
N ILE A 136 7.34 -3.67 -6.41
CA ILE A 136 7.68 -2.33 -6.92
C ILE A 136 6.51 -1.78 -7.73
N ASN A 137 6.02 -2.52 -8.71
CA ASN A 137 4.92 -2.12 -9.57
C ASN A 137 3.62 -1.89 -8.77
N TYR A 138 3.37 -2.71 -7.75
CA TYR A 138 2.20 -2.57 -6.89
C TYR A 138 2.26 -1.29 -6.04
N ILE A 139 3.40 -0.97 -5.47
CA ILE A 139 3.59 0.28 -4.69
C ILE A 139 3.42 1.51 -5.60
N GLU A 140 3.92 1.47 -6.84
CA GLU A 140 3.69 2.52 -7.83
C GLU A 140 2.21 2.69 -8.16
N TYR A 141 1.52 1.58 -8.39
CA TYR A 141 0.08 1.58 -8.63
C TYR A 141 -0.69 2.21 -7.47
N LEU A 142 -0.40 1.81 -6.22
CA LEU A 142 -1.02 2.41 -5.03
C LEU A 142 -0.76 3.91 -4.92
N SER A 143 0.48 4.33 -5.19
CA SER A 143 0.85 5.75 -5.18
C SER A 143 0.10 6.54 -6.27
N ALA A 144 -0.07 5.97 -7.46
CA ALA A 144 -0.87 6.56 -8.53
C ALA A 144 -2.35 6.69 -8.14
N CYS A 145 -2.87 5.74 -7.35
CA CYS A 145 -4.21 5.79 -6.75
C CYS A 145 -4.30 6.74 -5.54
N LYS A 146 -3.23 7.49 -5.22
CA LYS A 146 -3.15 8.41 -4.06
C LYS A 146 -3.30 7.70 -2.71
N VAL A 147 -2.99 6.42 -2.63
CA VAL A 147 -2.81 5.72 -1.36
C VAL A 147 -1.48 6.18 -0.77
N GLU A 148 -1.49 6.61 0.48
CA GLU A 148 -0.28 7.08 1.15
C GLU A 148 0.63 5.90 1.48
N ILE A 149 1.86 5.94 0.98
CA ILE A 149 2.88 4.94 1.26
C ILE A 149 3.89 5.51 2.24
N MET A 150 4.03 4.83 3.35
CA MET A 150 4.89 5.20 4.46
C MET A 150 6.07 4.23 4.57
N SER A 151 7.17 4.72 5.09
CA SER A 151 8.33 3.90 5.44
C SER A 151 8.84 4.23 6.84
N THR A 152 9.74 3.42 7.36
CA THR A 152 10.40 3.67 8.67
C THR A 152 11.09 5.05 8.74
N LYS A 153 11.41 5.64 7.59
CA LYS A 153 12.05 6.96 7.48
C LYS A 153 11.08 8.11 7.21
N GLY A 154 9.78 7.86 7.29
CA GLY A 154 8.71 8.80 6.92
C GLY A 154 8.03 8.41 5.62
N GLY A 155 7.36 9.38 4.95
CA GLY A 155 6.73 9.12 3.65
C GLY A 155 7.72 8.52 2.66
N MET A 156 7.26 7.54 1.88
CA MET A 156 8.11 6.90 0.89
C MET A 156 8.52 7.93 -0.17
N LYS A 157 9.79 8.24 -0.18
CA LYS A 157 10.45 9.01 -1.23
C LYS A 157 11.11 8.02 -2.19
N ASP A 158 11.72 8.53 -3.25
CA ASP A 158 12.29 7.75 -4.36
C ASP A 158 13.35 6.72 -3.96
N ASN A 159 13.68 6.58 -2.68
CA ASN A 159 14.76 5.75 -2.18
C ASN A 159 14.30 4.79 -1.09
N ILE A 160 14.97 3.64 -1.02
CA ILE A 160 14.76 2.61 0.00
C ILE A 160 16.09 2.21 0.64
N SER A 161 16.03 1.86 1.93
CA SER A 161 17.14 1.25 2.65
C SER A 161 17.16 -0.26 2.44
N VAL A 162 18.28 -0.78 1.99
CA VAL A 162 18.48 -2.21 1.74
C VAL A 162 19.73 -2.72 2.41
N VAL A 163 19.81 -4.03 2.63
CA VAL A 163 21.05 -4.68 3.08
C VAL A 163 22.11 -4.53 1.99
N LYS A 164 23.29 -4.05 2.37
CA LYS A 164 24.41 -3.91 1.45
C LYS A 164 24.89 -5.29 1.01
N LYS A 165 25.04 -5.50 -0.31
CA LYS A 165 25.63 -6.74 -0.83
C LYS A 165 27.04 -6.88 -0.29
N ALA A 166 27.37 -8.05 0.28
CA ALA A 166 28.75 -8.37 0.59
C ALA A 166 29.56 -8.38 -0.71
N VAL A 167 30.60 -7.57 -0.79
CA VAL A 167 31.56 -7.66 -1.92
C VAL A 167 32.37 -8.93 -1.69
N SER A 168 32.08 -9.97 -2.46
CA SER A 168 32.90 -11.18 -2.45
C SER A 168 34.23 -10.86 -3.14
N TYR A 169 35.28 -10.67 -2.36
CA TYR A 169 36.66 -10.56 -2.85
C TYR A 169 37.23 -11.94 -3.21
N THR A 170 36.55 -12.70 -4.05
CA THR A 170 37.02 -14.03 -4.47
C THR A 170 37.85 -14.04 -5.77
N HIS A 171 38.27 -12.93 -6.29
CA HIS A 171 39.07 -12.87 -7.55
C HIS A 171 40.38 -12.10 -7.47
N LEU A 172 41.11 -12.17 -6.36
CA LEU A 172 42.49 -11.61 -6.31
C LEU A 172 43.50 -12.56 -5.66
N ARG A 173 43.47 -13.87 -5.99
CA ARG A 173 44.58 -14.78 -5.73
C ARG A 173 44.65 -15.87 -6.79
N ALA A 174 45.06 -15.50 -8.00
CA ALA A 174 45.53 -16.46 -8.99
C ALA A 174 46.41 -15.75 -10.01
N HIS A 175 47.53 -15.16 -9.57
CA HIS A 175 48.69 -14.86 -10.41
C HIS A 175 49.85 -14.39 -9.52
N GLU A 176 50.37 -15.33 -8.72
CA GLU A 176 51.74 -15.30 -8.21
C GLU A 176 52.20 -16.73 -8.02
N THR A 177 52.70 -17.34 -9.08
CA THR A 177 53.77 -18.35 -9.09
C THR A 177 54.47 -18.31 -10.44
#